data_416e1d30eaf386e027527f11c01b4989
#
_entry.id   416e1d30eaf386e027527f11c01b4989
#
_cell.length_a   1.000
_cell.length_b   1.000
_cell.length_c   1.000
_cell.angle_alpha   90.00
_cell.angle_beta   90.00
_cell.angle_gamma   90.00
#
_symmetry.space_group_name_H-M   'P 1'
#
loop_
_entity.id
_entity.type
_entity.pdbx_description
1 polymer ?
#
loop_
_entity_poly.entity_id
_entity_poly.type
_entity_poly.pdbx_seq_one_letter_code
_entity_poly.pdbx_strand_id
1 'polypeptide(L)'
;MREGIFMSLEESEKRQEGYNKSLSSKIKKWINDSLTLGEMEARRLRHDPTELFTRAVQPVLWLLVFGETFTRIKAIPTGGVPYIAFMTPGILSQSVLFISIFYGLALIWDRDQGIIQKFLALPVPRSAFVVGRTMGAAVRGLSQTVIILLLALIIKVDIRWSIFSVLGTIFVVVLESAFFSCFSMILASLMRTRERFMGIGQVLTMPLFFASSAIYPISIMPKWLQVVAVINPLSYVVEILRSILITGVYENMLLHLGLLIVMILVAIIIATLLYPRLAS
;
A
#
# COMPACT_ATOMS: atom_id res chain seq x y z
N MET A 1 -54.57 -1.75 26.23
CA MET A 1 -53.92 -1.96 24.92
C MET A 1 -52.89 -0.90 24.55
N ARG A 2 -53.08 0.40 24.86
CA ARG A 2 -52.09 1.47 24.60
C ARG A 2 -50.83 1.39 25.48
N GLU A 3 -50.96 1.03 26.77
CA GLU A 3 -49.78 0.93 27.67
C GLU A 3 -48.82 -0.20 27.32
N GLY A 4 -49.31 -1.33 26.82
CA GLY A 4 -48.44 -2.43 26.39
C GLY A 4 -47.58 -2.12 25.14
N ILE A 5 -48.09 -1.26 24.24
CA ILE A 5 -47.36 -0.82 23.05
C ILE A 5 -46.27 0.19 23.44
N PHE A 6 -46.54 1.10 24.39
CA PHE A 6 -45.54 2.05 24.87
C PHE A 6 -44.39 1.37 25.60
N MET A 7 -44.66 0.38 26.47
CA MET A 7 -43.60 -0.40 27.14
C MET A 7 -42.73 -1.20 26.15
N SER A 8 -43.32 -1.76 25.10
CA SER A 8 -42.56 -2.50 24.09
C SER A 8 -41.64 -1.59 23.22
N LEU A 9 -42.05 -0.36 22.98
CA LEU A 9 -41.24 0.64 22.27
C LEU A 9 -40.06 1.11 23.13
N GLU A 10 -40.30 1.38 24.42
CA GLU A 10 -39.26 1.80 25.36
C GLU A 10 -38.19 0.70 25.62
N GLU A 11 -38.62 -0.55 25.69
CA GLU A 11 -37.70 -1.70 25.76
C GLU A 11 -36.91 -1.88 24.47
N SER A 12 -37.52 -1.66 23.29
CA SER A 12 -36.82 -1.75 22.01
C SER A 12 -35.77 -0.64 21.84
N GLU A 13 -36.08 0.59 22.27
CA GLU A 13 -35.15 1.72 22.28
C GLU A 13 -33.96 1.48 23.22
N LYS A 14 -34.22 1.00 24.46
CA LYS A 14 -33.16 0.65 25.41
C LYS A 14 -32.26 -0.49 24.90
N ARG A 15 -32.81 -1.48 24.20
CA ARG A 15 -32.02 -2.55 23.54
C ARG A 15 -31.20 -2.00 22.40
N GLN A 16 -31.74 -1.11 21.57
CA GLN A 16 -30.99 -0.46 20.48
C GLN A 16 -29.88 0.47 20.99
N GLU A 17 -30.15 1.26 22.05
CA GLU A 17 -29.11 2.05 22.70
C GLU A 17 -27.98 1.20 23.31
N GLY A 18 -28.34 0.11 23.99
CA GLY A 18 -27.38 -0.85 24.54
C GLY A 18 -26.55 -1.51 23.45
N TYR A 19 -27.16 -1.89 22.33
CA TYR A 19 -26.47 -2.45 21.16
C TYR A 19 -25.51 -1.43 20.52
N ASN A 20 -25.97 -0.19 20.32
CA ASN A 20 -25.16 0.89 19.74
C ASN A 20 -23.98 1.28 20.65
N LYS A 21 -24.16 1.34 21.98
CA LYS A 21 -23.06 1.54 22.95
C LYS A 21 -22.06 0.38 22.90
N SER A 22 -22.53 -0.85 22.82
CA SER A 22 -21.67 -2.04 22.69
C SER A 22 -20.91 -2.04 21.37
N LEU A 23 -21.54 -1.68 20.26
CA LEU A 23 -20.90 -1.62 18.93
C LEU A 23 -19.85 -0.52 18.89
N SER A 24 -20.16 0.68 19.39
CA SER A 24 -19.23 1.81 19.48
C SER A 24 -17.99 1.46 20.32
N SER A 25 -18.18 0.78 21.47
CA SER A 25 -17.07 0.35 22.31
C SER A 25 -16.18 -0.69 21.61
N LYS A 26 -16.77 -1.63 20.86
CA LYS A 26 -16.03 -2.63 20.06
C LYS A 26 -15.23 -1.99 18.94
N ILE A 27 -15.82 -1.03 18.22
CA ILE A 27 -15.14 -0.29 17.15
C ILE A 27 -13.98 0.52 17.74
N LYS A 28 -14.20 1.24 18.84
CA LYS A 28 -13.16 2.01 19.52
C LYS A 28 -12.00 1.12 19.97
N LYS A 29 -12.31 -0.04 20.54
CA LYS A 29 -11.29 -1.03 20.91
C LYS A 29 -10.51 -1.50 19.69
N TRP A 30 -11.19 -1.86 18.60
CA TRP A 30 -10.54 -2.30 17.36
C TRP A 30 -9.61 -1.23 16.78
N ILE A 31 -10.04 0.05 16.77
CA ILE A 31 -9.20 1.17 16.33
C ILE A 31 -7.96 1.30 17.22
N ASN A 32 -8.13 1.28 18.55
CA ASN A 32 -7.02 1.39 19.48
C ASN A 32 -6.03 0.22 19.33
N ASP A 33 -6.52 -1.01 19.20
CA ASP A 33 -5.69 -2.20 19.00
C ASP A 33 -4.89 -2.08 17.69
N SER A 34 -5.53 -1.63 16.59
CA SER A 34 -4.87 -1.41 15.31
C SER A 34 -3.80 -0.31 15.38
N LEU A 35 -4.11 0.82 16.05
CA LEU A 35 -3.17 1.92 16.23
C LEU A 35 -1.97 1.52 17.08
N THR A 36 -2.18 0.79 18.17
CA THR A 36 -1.10 0.29 19.05
C THR A 36 -0.15 -0.63 18.28
N LEU A 37 -0.71 -1.52 17.46
CA LEU A 37 0.09 -2.40 16.60
C LEU A 37 0.84 -1.62 15.52
N GLY A 38 0.22 -0.62 14.92
CA GLY A 38 0.87 0.29 13.96
C GLY A 38 2.00 1.10 14.59
N GLU A 39 1.80 1.59 15.81
CA GLU A 39 2.84 2.31 16.56
C GLU A 39 4.03 1.40 16.90
N MET A 40 3.78 0.17 17.31
CA MET A 40 4.82 -0.82 17.55
C MET A 40 5.68 -1.04 16.30
N GLU A 41 5.07 -1.15 15.13
CA GLU A 41 5.77 -1.32 13.86
C GLU A 41 6.57 -0.05 13.46
N ALA A 42 6.02 1.13 13.70
CA ALA A 42 6.72 2.40 13.46
C ALA A 42 7.94 2.55 14.38
N ARG A 43 7.83 2.13 15.64
CA ARG A 43 8.97 2.12 16.59
C ARG A 43 10.07 1.15 16.15
N ARG A 44 9.71 -0.03 15.59
CA ARG A 44 10.70 -0.97 15.01
C ARG A 44 11.53 -0.31 13.93
N LEU A 45 10.91 0.43 13.02
CA LEU A 45 11.60 1.11 11.93
C LEU A 45 12.60 2.17 12.43
N ARG A 46 12.25 2.86 13.50
CA ARG A 46 13.13 3.88 14.08
C ARG A 46 14.47 3.33 14.58
N HIS A 47 14.53 2.04 14.92
CA HIS A 47 15.74 1.38 15.39
C HIS A 47 16.64 0.84 14.27
N ASP A 48 16.14 0.73 13.03
CA ASP A 48 16.91 0.28 11.88
C ASP A 48 16.70 1.19 10.65
N PRO A 49 17.29 2.39 10.66
CA PRO A 49 17.19 3.31 9.53
C PRO A 49 17.97 2.82 8.29
N THR A 50 18.91 1.89 8.45
CA THR A 50 19.71 1.35 7.35
C THR A 50 18.87 0.62 6.32
N GLU A 51 17.77 -0.02 6.74
CA GLU A 51 16.79 -0.64 5.85
C GLU A 51 16.24 0.37 4.82
N LEU A 52 15.98 1.61 5.24
CA LEU A 52 15.41 2.65 4.38
C LEU A 52 16.39 3.12 3.32
N PHE A 53 17.63 3.38 3.72
CA PHE A 53 18.66 3.89 2.80
C PHE A 53 19.10 2.84 1.79
N THR A 54 19.31 1.60 2.22
CA THR A 54 19.73 0.53 1.30
C THR A 54 18.67 0.23 0.24
N ARG A 55 17.38 0.29 0.60
CA ARG A 55 16.28 0.09 -0.35
C ARG A 55 16.06 1.28 -1.29
N ALA A 56 16.51 2.49 -0.92
CA ALA A 56 16.41 3.67 -1.76
C ALA A 56 17.45 3.69 -2.89
N VAL A 57 18.56 2.96 -2.78
CA VAL A 57 19.65 2.97 -3.78
C VAL A 57 19.13 2.59 -5.17
N GLN A 58 18.35 1.51 -5.28
CA GLN A 58 17.83 1.05 -6.57
C GLN A 58 16.90 2.08 -7.24
N PRO A 59 15.85 2.61 -6.58
CA PRO A 59 15.01 3.65 -7.17
C PRO A 59 15.77 4.93 -7.55
N VAL A 60 16.74 5.33 -6.73
CA VAL A 60 17.60 6.48 -7.04
C VAL A 60 18.38 6.26 -8.31
N LEU A 61 19.01 5.08 -8.48
CA LEU A 61 19.74 4.73 -9.71
C LEU A 61 18.80 4.68 -10.93
N TRP A 62 17.58 4.13 -10.79
CA TRP A 62 16.59 4.15 -11.86
C TRP A 62 16.26 5.59 -12.30
N LEU A 63 16.03 6.48 -11.36
CA LEU A 63 15.68 7.85 -11.68
C LEU A 63 16.85 8.64 -12.30
N LEU A 64 18.05 8.52 -11.71
CA LEU A 64 19.24 9.25 -12.17
C LEU A 64 19.78 8.70 -13.50
N VAL A 65 19.90 7.37 -13.62
CA VAL A 65 20.53 6.77 -14.82
C VAL A 65 19.52 6.67 -15.95
N PHE A 66 18.39 5.98 -15.73
CA PHE A 66 17.42 5.75 -16.80
C PHE A 66 16.59 7.02 -17.08
N GLY A 67 16.15 7.73 -16.04
CA GLY A 67 15.36 8.95 -16.21
C GLY A 67 16.10 9.99 -17.04
N GLU A 68 17.35 10.27 -16.74
CA GLU A 68 18.18 11.24 -17.46
C GLU A 68 18.53 10.75 -18.87
N THR A 69 18.92 9.48 -19.01
CA THR A 69 19.29 8.90 -20.32
C THR A 69 18.13 8.94 -21.31
N PHE A 70 16.97 8.45 -20.93
CA PHE A 70 15.79 8.41 -21.81
C PHE A 70 15.19 9.80 -22.07
N THR A 71 15.37 10.75 -21.16
CA THR A 71 15.02 12.16 -21.41
C THR A 71 15.82 12.73 -22.59
N ARG A 72 17.11 12.40 -22.70
CA ARG A 72 17.98 12.86 -23.81
C ARG A 72 17.65 12.18 -25.14
N ILE A 73 17.36 10.88 -25.12
CA ILE A 73 17.11 10.10 -26.34
C ILE A 73 15.73 10.41 -26.94
N LYS A 74 14.75 10.85 -26.12
CA LYS A 74 13.34 11.10 -26.51
C LYS A 74 12.66 9.91 -27.21
N ALA A 75 13.03 8.68 -26.81
CA ALA A 75 12.58 7.44 -27.46
C ALA A 75 11.13 7.07 -27.09
N ILE A 76 10.62 7.57 -25.97
CA ILE A 76 9.31 7.21 -25.42
C ILE A 76 8.36 8.40 -25.55
N PRO A 77 7.15 8.23 -26.14
CA PRO A 77 6.16 9.30 -26.27
C PRO A 77 5.51 9.59 -24.91
N THR A 78 5.96 10.65 -24.25
CA THR A 78 5.50 11.06 -22.91
C THR A 78 4.48 12.22 -22.94
N GLY A 79 3.92 12.56 -24.13
CA GLY A 79 2.97 13.65 -24.25
C GLY A 79 3.57 15.06 -24.03
N GLY A 80 4.87 15.25 -24.34
CA GLY A 80 5.56 16.54 -24.18
C GLY A 80 6.18 16.78 -22.81
N VAL A 81 6.00 15.89 -21.86
CA VAL A 81 6.62 15.94 -20.54
C VAL A 81 8.02 15.32 -20.61
N PRO A 82 9.08 15.88 -19.95
CA PRO A 82 10.37 15.22 -19.84
C PRO A 82 10.24 13.81 -19.28
N TYR A 83 10.97 12.84 -19.86
CA TYR A 83 10.80 11.44 -19.46
C TYR A 83 11.09 11.21 -17.96
N ILE A 84 12.06 11.92 -17.39
CA ILE A 84 12.36 11.84 -15.96
C ILE A 84 11.17 12.24 -15.08
N ALA A 85 10.42 13.27 -15.48
CA ALA A 85 9.20 13.68 -14.79
C ALA A 85 8.10 12.61 -14.97
N PHE A 86 7.91 12.10 -16.20
CA PHE A 86 6.96 11.02 -16.47
C PHE A 86 7.23 9.76 -15.64
N MET A 87 8.51 9.41 -15.46
CA MET A 87 8.94 8.21 -14.75
C MET A 87 8.89 8.35 -13.22
N THR A 88 9.00 9.57 -12.68
CA THR A 88 9.08 9.81 -11.22
C THR A 88 7.92 9.19 -10.43
N PRO A 89 6.63 9.35 -10.79
CA PRO A 89 5.53 8.67 -10.10
C PRO A 89 5.63 7.13 -10.15
N GLY A 90 6.12 6.60 -11.28
CA GLY A 90 6.34 5.17 -11.46
C GLY A 90 7.43 4.60 -10.55
N ILE A 91 8.56 5.31 -10.42
CA ILE A 91 9.65 4.91 -9.54
C ILE A 91 9.28 5.06 -8.06
N LEU A 92 8.52 6.11 -7.72
CA LEU A 92 7.96 6.26 -6.37
C LEU A 92 7.10 5.05 -6.02
N SER A 93 6.15 4.71 -6.88
CA SER A 93 5.25 3.56 -6.69
C SER A 93 6.03 2.23 -6.66
N GLN A 94 7.03 2.04 -7.53
CA GLN A 94 7.91 0.87 -7.46
C GLN A 94 8.59 0.73 -6.10
N SER A 95 9.10 1.83 -5.54
CA SER A 95 9.79 1.81 -4.24
C SER A 95 8.86 1.37 -3.12
N VAL A 96 7.62 1.89 -3.14
CA VAL A 96 6.58 1.54 -2.17
C VAL A 96 6.12 0.09 -2.34
N LEU A 97 5.94 -0.38 -3.58
CA LEU A 97 5.66 -1.78 -3.91
C LEU A 97 6.71 -2.72 -3.30
N PHE A 98 8.00 -2.46 -3.59
CA PHE A 98 9.08 -3.31 -3.12
C PHE A 98 9.14 -3.36 -1.58
N ILE A 99 9.13 -2.20 -0.91
CA ILE A 99 9.21 -2.19 0.54
C ILE A 99 8.00 -2.85 1.19
N SER A 100 6.80 -2.69 0.61
CA SER A 100 5.57 -3.26 1.13
C SER A 100 5.50 -4.78 0.95
N ILE A 101 5.96 -5.31 -0.19
CA ILE A 101 5.99 -6.76 -0.42
C ILE A 101 7.06 -7.41 0.44
N PHE A 102 8.28 -6.89 0.46
CA PHE A 102 9.35 -7.50 1.25
C PHE A 102 9.19 -7.30 2.75
N TYR A 103 8.31 -6.40 3.20
CA TYR A 103 7.91 -6.30 4.60
C TYR A 103 7.21 -7.58 5.12
N GLY A 104 6.56 -8.37 4.24
CA GLY A 104 6.01 -9.67 4.62
C GLY A 104 7.06 -10.70 5.07
N LEU A 105 8.34 -10.50 4.73
CA LEU A 105 9.41 -11.33 5.26
C LEU A 105 9.49 -11.23 6.80
N ALA A 106 9.20 -10.06 7.37
CA ALA A 106 9.14 -9.88 8.82
C ALA A 106 8.08 -10.77 9.49
N LEU A 107 6.96 -11.07 8.79
CA LEU A 107 5.96 -12.02 9.30
C LEU A 107 6.50 -13.45 9.40
N ILE A 108 7.29 -13.86 8.41
CA ILE A 108 7.90 -15.21 8.44
C ILE A 108 8.92 -15.30 9.58
N TRP A 109 9.67 -14.21 9.84
CA TRP A 109 10.54 -14.12 11.01
C TRP A 109 9.76 -14.20 12.32
N ASP A 110 8.68 -13.43 12.45
CA ASP A 110 7.82 -13.45 13.64
C ASP A 110 7.17 -14.82 13.85
N ARG A 111 6.84 -15.55 12.76
CA ARG A 111 6.36 -16.93 12.83
C ARG A 111 7.44 -17.87 13.37
N ASP A 112 8.64 -17.83 12.79
CA ASP A 112 9.75 -18.70 13.16
C ASP A 112 10.19 -18.48 14.63
N GLN A 113 9.96 -17.29 15.18
CA GLN A 113 10.22 -16.94 16.58
C GLN A 113 9.02 -17.22 17.52
N GLY A 114 7.91 -17.74 17.00
CA GLY A 114 6.72 -17.99 17.81
C GLY A 114 5.95 -16.72 18.25
N ILE A 115 6.26 -15.58 17.67
CA ILE A 115 5.62 -14.29 18.02
C ILE A 115 4.17 -14.27 17.52
N ILE A 116 3.90 -14.87 16.36
CA ILE A 116 2.54 -14.93 15.80
C ILE A 116 1.60 -15.72 16.71
N GLN A 117 2.07 -16.84 17.28
CA GLN A 117 1.29 -17.64 18.23
C GLN A 117 0.91 -16.82 19.47
N LYS A 118 1.85 -16.01 20.00
CA LYS A 118 1.58 -15.10 21.10
C LYS A 118 0.53 -14.05 20.74
N PHE A 119 0.60 -13.48 19.55
CA PHE A 119 -0.41 -12.52 19.07
C PHE A 119 -1.78 -13.15 18.92
N LEU A 120 -1.88 -14.39 18.41
CA LEU A 120 -3.16 -15.09 18.26
C LEU A 120 -3.79 -15.48 19.60
N ALA A 121 -3.00 -15.55 20.68
CA ALA A 121 -3.51 -15.79 22.04
C ALA A 121 -4.08 -14.54 22.71
N LEU A 122 -3.85 -13.34 22.14
CA LEU A 122 -4.40 -12.09 22.66
C LEU A 122 -5.88 -11.93 22.27
N PRO A 123 -6.70 -11.31 23.12
CA PRO A 123 -8.11 -11.03 22.83
C PRO A 123 -8.27 -9.82 21.86
N VAL A 124 -7.55 -9.88 20.73
CA VAL A 124 -7.51 -8.85 19.69
C VAL A 124 -8.05 -9.44 18.39
N PRO A 125 -8.94 -8.76 17.66
CA PRO A 125 -9.44 -9.24 16.38
C PRO A 125 -8.33 -9.38 15.34
N ARG A 126 -8.35 -10.46 14.56
CA ARG A 126 -7.36 -10.73 13.50
C ARG A 126 -7.22 -9.59 12.49
N SER A 127 -8.34 -8.96 12.14
CA SER A 127 -8.36 -7.79 11.27
C SER A 127 -7.56 -6.60 11.84
N ALA A 128 -7.51 -6.43 13.17
CA ALA A 128 -6.69 -5.38 13.79
C ALA A 128 -5.19 -5.64 13.62
N PHE A 129 -4.75 -6.91 13.64
CA PHE A 129 -3.36 -7.27 13.31
C PHE A 129 -3.03 -6.95 11.85
N VAL A 130 -3.91 -7.33 10.92
CA VAL A 130 -3.72 -7.03 9.50
C VAL A 130 -3.61 -5.53 9.28
N VAL A 131 -4.56 -4.75 9.82
CA VAL A 131 -4.55 -3.27 9.68
C VAL A 131 -3.34 -2.64 10.38
N GLY A 132 -2.98 -3.08 11.58
CA GLY A 132 -1.78 -2.61 12.27
C GLY A 132 -0.50 -2.84 11.46
N ARG A 133 -0.40 -4.01 10.81
CA ARG A 133 0.72 -4.32 9.89
C ARG A 133 0.70 -3.43 8.63
N THR A 134 -0.46 -3.14 8.04
CA THR A 134 -0.54 -2.22 6.90
C THR A 134 -0.10 -0.81 7.27
N MET A 135 -0.37 -0.35 8.50
CA MET A 135 0.14 0.92 9.00
C MET A 135 1.67 0.94 9.08
N GLY A 136 2.30 -0.15 9.54
CA GLY A 136 3.75 -0.30 9.55
C GLY A 136 4.36 -0.26 8.13
N ALA A 137 3.71 -0.89 7.15
CA ALA A 137 4.12 -0.80 5.75
C ALA A 137 3.95 0.64 5.20
N ALA A 138 2.85 1.32 5.56
CA ALA A 138 2.61 2.70 5.15
C ALA A 138 3.70 3.66 5.66
N VAL A 139 4.14 3.53 6.91
CA VAL A 139 5.26 4.34 7.45
C VAL A 139 6.54 4.12 6.63
N ARG A 140 6.84 2.87 6.24
CA ARG A 140 7.99 2.55 5.37
C ARG A 140 7.82 3.11 3.96
N GLY A 141 6.63 2.99 3.38
CA GLY A 141 6.29 3.56 2.07
C GLY A 141 6.42 5.08 2.05
N LEU A 142 5.93 5.75 3.09
CA LEU A 142 6.07 7.21 3.25
C LEU A 142 7.54 7.63 3.38
N SER A 143 8.36 6.86 4.07
CA SER A 143 9.80 7.14 4.16
C SER A 143 10.48 7.08 2.78
N GLN A 144 10.13 6.09 1.95
CA GLN A 144 10.61 6.02 0.56
C GLN A 144 10.10 7.19 -0.28
N THR A 145 8.84 7.57 -0.08
CA THR A 145 8.25 8.74 -0.76
C THR A 145 9.04 10.01 -0.47
N VAL A 146 9.38 10.24 0.79
CA VAL A 146 10.21 11.40 1.18
C VAL A 146 11.56 11.37 0.45
N ILE A 147 12.23 10.23 0.40
CA ILE A 147 13.53 10.10 -0.27
C ILE A 147 13.40 10.41 -1.77
N ILE A 148 12.40 9.84 -2.45
CA ILE A 148 12.22 10.05 -3.90
C ILE A 148 11.80 11.49 -4.21
N LEU A 149 10.91 12.09 -3.42
CA LEU A 149 10.51 13.48 -3.61
C LEU A 149 11.67 14.46 -3.33
N LEU A 150 12.49 14.20 -2.31
CA LEU A 150 13.70 14.98 -2.05
C LEU A 150 14.69 14.86 -3.21
N LEU A 151 14.90 13.66 -3.75
CA LEU A 151 15.74 13.47 -4.92
C LEU A 151 15.19 14.25 -6.12
N ALA A 152 13.88 14.13 -6.40
CA ALA A 152 13.22 14.88 -7.48
C ALA A 152 13.39 16.39 -7.33
N LEU A 153 13.37 16.91 -6.09
CA LEU A 153 13.62 18.32 -5.80
C LEU A 153 15.09 18.70 -6.09
N ILE A 154 16.06 17.87 -5.66
CA ILE A 154 17.50 18.11 -5.87
C ILE A 154 17.85 18.15 -7.36
N ILE A 155 17.34 17.20 -8.14
CA ILE A 155 17.58 17.13 -9.60
C ILE A 155 16.64 18.00 -10.42
N LYS A 156 15.79 18.81 -9.74
CA LYS A 156 14.86 19.77 -10.33
C LYS A 156 13.93 19.13 -11.36
N VAL A 157 13.35 17.99 -11.02
CA VAL A 157 12.30 17.37 -11.84
C VAL A 157 11.09 18.30 -11.87
N ASP A 158 10.55 18.52 -13.07
CA ASP A 158 9.35 19.37 -13.26
C ASP A 158 8.10 18.62 -12.77
N ILE A 159 7.81 18.74 -11.46
CA ILE A 159 6.62 18.20 -10.80
C ILE A 159 5.86 19.32 -10.09
N ARG A 160 4.57 19.10 -9.90
CA ARG A 160 3.67 20.08 -9.27
C ARG A 160 3.85 20.08 -7.74
N TRP A 161 4.63 21.00 -7.23
CA TRP A 161 4.87 21.22 -5.81
C TRP A 161 3.73 22.03 -5.16
N SER A 162 2.56 21.43 -5.03
CA SER A 162 1.41 22.00 -4.34
C SER A 162 1.16 21.20 -3.04
N ILE A 163 0.60 21.86 -2.02
CA ILE A 163 0.21 21.18 -0.79
C ILE A 163 -0.78 20.05 -1.06
N PHE A 164 -1.69 20.23 -2.02
CA PHE A 164 -2.63 19.21 -2.45
C PHE A 164 -1.93 18.05 -3.15
N SER A 165 -0.88 18.32 -3.94
CA SER A 165 -0.10 17.26 -4.58
C SER A 165 0.66 16.43 -3.55
N VAL A 166 1.25 17.06 -2.54
CA VAL A 166 1.97 16.35 -1.47
C VAL A 166 1.00 15.53 -0.62
N LEU A 167 -0.11 16.11 -0.16
CA LEU A 167 -1.11 15.39 0.64
C LEU A 167 -1.78 14.27 -0.16
N GLY A 168 -2.09 14.50 -1.44
CA GLY A 168 -2.62 13.47 -2.33
C GLY A 168 -1.64 12.33 -2.53
N THR A 169 -0.35 12.61 -2.72
CA THR A 169 0.70 11.60 -2.81
C THR A 169 0.81 10.77 -1.54
N ILE A 170 0.81 11.41 -0.36
CA ILE A 170 0.81 10.72 0.93
C ILE A 170 -0.38 9.77 1.04
N PHE A 171 -1.58 10.25 0.69
CA PHE A 171 -2.80 9.44 0.74
C PHE A 171 -2.73 8.22 -0.19
N VAL A 172 -2.31 8.41 -1.44
CA VAL A 172 -2.18 7.32 -2.43
C VAL A 172 -1.12 6.30 -2.00
N VAL A 173 0.01 6.74 -1.48
CA VAL A 173 1.08 5.87 -0.96
C VAL A 173 0.62 5.04 0.23
N VAL A 174 -0.21 5.59 1.12
CA VAL A 174 -0.82 4.83 2.22
C VAL A 174 -1.73 3.73 1.68
N LEU A 175 -2.56 4.03 0.67
CA LEU A 175 -3.42 3.04 0.02
C LEU A 175 -2.61 1.96 -0.70
N GLU A 176 -1.59 2.35 -1.44
CA GLU A 176 -0.66 1.44 -2.12
C GLU A 176 0.02 0.50 -1.12
N SER A 177 0.57 1.04 -0.04
CA SER A 177 1.20 0.26 1.03
C SER A 177 0.22 -0.70 1.69
N ALA A 178 -1.03 -0.27 1.89
CA ALA A 178 -2.08 -1.12 2.44
C ALA A 178 -2.38 -2.31 1.52
N PHE A 179 -2.52 -2.09 0.22
CA PHE A 179 -2.75 -3.16 -0.74
C PHE A 179 -1.59 -4.16 -0.77
N PHE A 180 -0.37 -3.67 -1.05
CA PHE A 180 0.78 -4.56 -1.25
C PHE A 180 1.25 -5.24 0.04
N SER A 181 1.05 -4.65 1.20
CA SER A 181 1.32 -5.34 2.47
C SER A 181 0.30 -6.44 2.75
N CYS A 182 -1.00 -6.24 2.45
CA CYS A 182 -2.00 -7.31 2.53
C CYS A 182 -1.67 -8.45 1.55
N PHE A 183 -1.30 -8.11 0.31
CA PHE A 183 -0.86 -9.09 -0.68
C PHE A 183 0.38 -9.85 -0.20
N SER A 184 1.34 -9.17 0.41
CA SER A 184 2.51 -9.78 1.03
C SER A 184 2.16 -10.71 2.20
N MET A 185 1.20 -10.33 3.05
CA MET A 185 0.69 -11.19 4.13
C MET A 185 0.02 -12.46 3.60
N ILE A 186 -0.73 -12.35 2.50
CA ILE A 186 -1.32 -13.50 1.80
C ILE A 186 -0.21 -14.44 1.32
N LEU A 187 0.81 -13.91 0.64
CA LEU A 187 1.97 -14.70 0.19
C LEU A 187 2.68 -15.38 1.36
N ALA A 188 2.96 -14.64 2.44
CA ALA A 188 3.63 -15.17 3.62
C ALA A 188 2.84 -16.31 4.27
N SER A 189 1.49 -16.25 4.24
CA SER A 189 0.63 -17.31 4.77
C SER A 189 0.65 -18.60 3.94
N LEU A 190 1.05 -18.51 2.67
CA LEU A 190 1.16 -19.65 1.75
C LEU A 190 2.58 -20.23 1.67
N MET A 191 3.58 -19.46 2.11
CA MET A 191 4.99 -19.83 2.01
C MET A 191 5.51 -20.36 3.33
N ARG A 192 6.23 -21.49 3.26
CA ARG A 192 6.80 -22.15 4.45
C ARG A 192 8.19 -21.65 4.82
N THR A 193 8.96 -21.16 3.86
CA THR A 193 10.35 -20.73 4.07
C THR A 193 10.60 -19.32 3.55
N ARG A 194 11.61 -18.67 4.10
CA ARG A 194 12.04 -17.32 3.73
C ARG A 194 12.54 -17.25 2.30
N GLU A 195 13.29 -18.26 1.87
CA GLU A 195 13.88 -18.36 0.53
C GLU A 195 12.78 -18.45 -0.52
N ARG A 196 11.72 -19.25 -0.28
CA ARG A 196 10.56 -19.33 -1.18
C ARG A 196 9.80 -18.02 -1.25
N PHE A 197 9.61 -17.35 -0.12
CA PHE A 197 8.96 -16.02 -0.09
C PHE A 197 9.78 -14.99 -0.87
N MET A 198 11.11 -14.94 -0.66
CA MET A 198 11.99 -14.01 -1.38
C MET A 198 11.98 -14.29 -2.89
N GLY A 199 12.09 -15.55 -3.30
CA GLY A 199 12.09 -15.93 -4.71
C GLY A 199 10.75 -15.58 -5.39
N ILE A 200 9.62 -15.94 -4.79
CA ILE A 200 8.29 -15.63 -5.33
C ILE A 200 8.02 -14.12 -5.28
N GLY A 201 8.40 -13.45 -4.20
CA GLY A 201 8.31 -11.99 -4.10
C GLY A 201 9.03 -11.29 -5.25
N GLN A 202 10.26 -11.71 -5.57
CA GLN A 202 11.03 -11.17 -6.69
C GLN A 202 10.37 -11.46 -8.04
N VAL A 203 9.93 -12.71 -8.25
CA VAL A 203 9.26 -13.13 -9.49
C VAL A 203 7.94 -12.39 -9.72
N LEU A 204 7.22 -11.99 -8.68
CA LEU A 204 5.96 -11.25 -8.79
C LEU A 204 6.17 -9.75 -8.91
N THR A 205 7.13 -9.16 -8.18
CA THR A 205 7.34 -7.71 -8.19
C THR A 205 7.82 -7.19 -9.52
N MET A 206 8.70 -7.93 -10.21
CA MET A 206 9.22 -7.52 -11.51
C MET A 206 8.12 -7.43 -12.59
N PRO A 207 7.28 -8.47 -12.84
CA PRO A 207 6.16 -8.33 -13.77
C PRO A 207 5.16 -7.24 -13.37
N LEU A 208 4.84 -7.09 -12.08
CA LEU A 208 3.95 -6.02 -11.62
C LEU A 208 4.49 -4.64 -12.02
N PHE A 209 5.79 -4.41 -11.86
CA PHE A 209 6.41 -3.15 -12.24
C PHE A 209 6.48 -2.95 -13.76
N PHE A 210 7.03 -3.92 -14.52
CA PHE A 210 7.20 -3.78 -15.96
C PHE A 210 5.89 -3.85 -16.74
N ALA A 211 4.86 -4.53 -16.23
CA ALA A 211 3.53 -4.56 -16.82
C ALA A 211 2.60 -3.47 -16.29
N SER A 212 3.15 -2.40 -15.71
CA SER A 212 2.40 -1.21 -15.29
C SER A 212 2.72 -0.01 -16.18
N SER A 213 1.98 1.08 -16.01
CA SER A 213 2.26 2.35 -16.67
C SER A 213 3.46 3.12 -16.08
N ALA A 214 4.31 2.48 -15.27
CA ALA A 214 5.39 3.13 -14.55
C ALA A 214 6.51 3.67 -15.44
N ILE A 215 6.94 2.86 -16.43
CA ILE A 215 8.10 3.15 -17.28
C ILE A 215 7.68 3.75 -18.63
N TYR A 216 6.56 3.30 -19.16
CA TYR A 216 6.04 3.72 -20.48
C TYR A 216 4.51 3.76 -20.48
N PRO A 217 3.89 4.56 -21.38
CA PRO A 217 2.44 4.62 -21.50
C PRO A 217 1.85 3.28 -21.94
N ILE A 218 0.66 2.93 -21.43
CA ILE A 218 -0.05 1.69 -21.79
C ILE A 218 -0.32 1.61 -23.29
N SER A 219 -0.52 2.76 -23.95
CA SER A 219 -0.84 2.83 -25.39
C SER A 219 0.22 2.25 -26.32
N ILE A 220 1.49 2.23 -25.91
CA ILE A 220 2.60 1.68 -26.73
C ILE A 220 2.89 0.20 -26.41
N MET A 221 2.22 -0.37 -25.41
CA MET A 221 2.40 -1.78 -25.04
C MET A 221 1.78 -2.72 -26.09
N PRO A 222 2.32 -3.93 -26.28
CA PRO A 222 1.65 -5.00 -27.01
C PRO A 222 0.28 -5.31 -26.38
N LYS A 223 -0.71 -5.72 -27.18
CA LYS A 223 -2.11 -5.94 -26.73
C LYS A 223 -2.22 -6.86 -25.50
N TRP A 224 -1.46 -7.94 -25.48
CA TRP A 224 -1.46 -8.87 -24.34
C TRP A 224 -0.99 -8.19 -23.04
N LEU A 225 0.02 -7.30 -23.14
CA LEU A 225 0.56 -6.58 -21.98
C LEU A 225 -0.40 -5.48 -21.52
N GLN A 226 -1.14 -4.83 -22.45
CA GLN A 226 -2.19 -3.87 -22.08
C GLN A 226 -3.27 -4.51 -21.20
N VAL A 227 -3.68 -5.76 -21.49
CA VAL A 227 -4.63 -6.49 -20.65
C VAL A 227 -4.08 -6.70 -19.24
N VAL A 228 -2.81 -7.10 -19.14
CA VAL A 228 -2.15 -7.26 -17.84
C VAL A 228 -2.05 -5.92 -17.10
N ALA A 229 -1.70 -4.84 -17.79
CA ALA A 229 -1.60 -3.50 -17.23
C ALA A 229 -2.93 -2.98 -16.66
N VAL A 230 -4.05 -3.30 -17.32
CA VAL A 230 -5.40 -2.93 -16.84
C VAL A 230 -5.82 -3.68 -15.58
N ILE A 231 -5.35 -4.91 -15.37
CA ILE A 231 -5.65 -5.69 -14.17
C ILE A 231 -4.68 -5.33 -13.02
N ASN A 232 -3.54 -4.74 -13.35
CA ASN A 232 -2.45 -4.47 -12.43
C ASN A 232 -2.77 -3.30 -11.47
N PRO A 233 -2.85 -3.52 -10.16
CA PRO A 233 -3.13 -2.47 -9.18
C PRO A 233 -2.07 -1.34 -9.21
N LEU A 234 -0.82 -1.66 -9.55
CA LEU A 234 0.24 -0.68 -9.65
C LEU A 234 -0.03 0.36 -10.75
N SER A 235 -0.66 -0.04 -11.85
CA SER A 235 -1.03 0.90 -12.92
C SER A 235 -1.98 1.99 -12.43
N TYR A 236 -2.99 1.64 -11.63
CA TYR A 236 -3.92 2.62 -11.04
C TYR A 236 -3.20 3.60 -10.12
N VAL A 237 -2.33 3.10 -9.25
CA VAL A 237 -1.53 3.93 -8.35
C VAL A 237 -0.66 4.91 -9.13
N VAL A 238 0.08 4.42 -10.14
CA VAL A 238 0.97 5.25 -10.96
C VAL A 238 0.20 6.31 -11.72
N GLU A 239 -0.98 5.99 -12.27
CA GLU A 239 -1.79 6.96 -13.00
C GLU A 239 -2.38 8.03 -12.08
N ILE A 240 -2.83 7.66 -10.87
CA ILE A 240 -3.28 8.63 -9.87
C ILE A 240 -2.11 9.55 -9.47
N LEU A 241 -0.94 8.99 -9.15
CA LEU A 241 0.24 9.77 -8.78
C LEU A 241 0.70 10.68 -9.93
N ARG A 242 0.63 10.20 -11.18
CA ARG A 242 0.96 11.01 -12.37
C ARG A 242 -0.02 12.15 -12.56
N SER A 243 -1.32 11.90 -12.34
CA SER A 243 -2.35 12.95 -12.37
C SER A 243 -2.09 14.02 -11.31
N ILE A 244 -1.70 13.64 -10.11
CA ILE A 244 -1.45 14.56 -8.99
C ILE A 244 -0.14 15.34 -9.17
N LEU A 245 0.95 14.64 -9.55
CA LEU A 245 2.30 15.22 -9.56
C LEU A 245 2.66 15.90 -10.89
N ILE A 246 2.09 15.45 -12.02
CA ILE A 246 2.53 15.89 -13.36
C ILE A 246 1.42 16.59 -14.13
N THR A 247 0.36 15.88 -14.52
CA THR A 247 -0.59 16.36 -15.53
C THR A 247 -1.63 17.32 -14.95
N GLY A 248 -2.09 17.10 -13.73
CA GLY A 248 -3.24 17.83 -13.16
C GLY A 248 -4.58 17.50 -13.82
N VAL A 249 -4.64 16.41 -14.62
CA VAL A 249 -5.87 15.91 -15.24
C VAL A 249 -6.43 14.78 -14.38
N TYR A 250 -7.68 14.93 -13.94
CA TYR A 250 -8.29 14.05 -12.91
C TYR A 250 -9.46 13.24 -13.46
N GLU A 251 -9.63 13.13 -14.78
CA GLU A 251 -10.81 12.53 -15.43
C GLU A 251 -11.13 11.12 -14.93
N ASN A 252 -10.13 10.24 -14.81
CA ASN A 252 -10.31 8.85 -14.37
C ASN A 252 -9.87 8.61 -12.92
N MET A 253 -9.45 9.64 -12.20
CA MET A 253 -8.86 9.49 -10.86
C MET A 253 -9.82 8.85 -9.86
N LEU A 254 -11.09 9.24 -9.87
CA LEU A 254 -12.11 8.68 -8.98
C LEU A 254 -12.38 7.20 -9.27
N LEU A 255 -12.39 6.82 -10.56
CA LEU A 255 -12.54 5.42 -10.97
C LEU A 255 -11.36 4.58 -10.49
N HIS A 256 -10.13 5.03 -10.75
CA HIS A 256 -8.91 4.32 -10.34
C HIS A 256 -8.81 4.22 -8.80
N LEU A 257 -9.17 5.29 -8.09
CA LEU A 257 -9.21 5.30 -6.64
C LEU A 257 -10.26 4.32 -6.09
N GLY A 258 -11.46 4.31 -6.69
CA GLY A 258 -12.54 3.38 -6.32
C GLY A 258 -12.13 1.92 -6.52
N LEU A 259 -11.54 1.59 -7.68
CA LEU A 259 -11.03 0.26 -7.96
C LEU A 259 -9.93 -0.16 -6.97
N LEU A 260 -8.98 0.75 -6.68
CA LEU A 260 -7.92 0.50 -5.70
C LEU A 260 -8.48 0.22 -4.31
N ILE A 261 -9.47 1.00 -3.85
CA ILE A 261 -10.14 0.79 -2.54
C ILE A 261 -10.83 -0.58 -2.49
N VAL A 262 -11.55 -0.96 -3.56
CA VAL A 262 -12.19 -2.29 -3.63
C VAL A 262 -11.14 -3.39 -3.54
N MET A 263 -10.04 -3.29 -4.28
CA MET A 263 -8.93 -4.25 -4.23
C MET A 263 -8.30 -4.34 -2.84
N ILE A 264 -8.14 -3.21 -2.13
CA ILE A 264 -7.63 -3.17 -0.75
C ILE A 264 -8.59 -3.90 0.20
N LEU A 265 -9.88 -3.63 0.13
CA LEU A 265 -10.89 -4.27 0.98
C LEU A 265 -10.88 -5.79 0.79
N VAL A 266 -10.85 -6.25 -0.46
CA VAL A 266 -10.72 -7.67 -0.79
C VAL A 266 -9.44 -8.27 -0.23
N ALA A 267 -8.31 -7.57 -0.40
CA ALA A 267 -7.01 -8.03 0.11
C ALA A 267 -6.99 -8.11 1.65
N ILE A 268 -7.57 -7.13 2.36
CA ILE A 268 -7.70 -7.15 3.83
C ILE A 268 -8.54 -8.36 4.28
N ILE A 269 -9.67 -8.63 3.62
CA ILE A 269 -10.53 -9.76 3.95
C ILE A 269 -9.75 -11.07 3.77
N ILE A 270 -9.11 -11.28 2.63
CA ILE A 270 -8.34 -12.49 2.33
C ILE A 270 -7.17 -12.63 3.31
N ALA A 271 -6.41 -11.57 3.57
CA ALA A 271 -5.31 -11.59 4.53
C ALA A 271 -5.79 -11.95 5.94
N THR A 272 -6.93 -11.39 6.37
CA THR A 272 -7.53 -11.69 7.69
C THR A 272 -7.97 -13.15 7.81
N LEU A 273 -8.55 -13.72 6.75
CA LEU A 273 -8.95 -15.14 6.71
C LEU A 273 -7.76 -16.08 6.72
N LEU A 274 -6.67 -15.71 6.03
CA LEU A 274 -5.46 -16.53 5.94
C LEU A 274 -4.49 -16.32 7.11
N TYR A 275 -4.67 -15.27 7.92
CA TYR A 275 -3.78 -14.95 9.03
C TYR A 275 -3.48 -16.11 9.99
N PRO A 276 -4.46 -16.97 10.37
CA PRO A 276 -4.19 -18.13 11.24
C PRO A 276 -3.22 -19.16 10.65
N ARG A 277 -3.12 -19.25 9.32
CA ARG A 277 -2.17 -20.15 8.65
C ARG A 277 -0.71 -19.76 8.87
N LEU A 278 -0.47 -18.51 9.30
CA LEU A 278 0.87 -18.08 9.69
C LEU A 278 1.35 -18.73 10.99
N ALA A 279 0.45 -19.30 11.81
CA ALA A 279 0.80 -19.98 13.05
C ALA A 279 1.00 -21.50 12.89
N SER A 280 0.62 -22.05 11.75
CA SER A 280 0.81 -23.46 11.38
C SER A 280 2.04 -23.63 10.50
#